data_40976466280cb9362067a61831d0d069
#
_entry.id   40976466280cb9362067a61831d0d069
#
_cell.length_a   1.000
_cell.length_b   1.000
_cell.length_c   1.000
_cell.angle_alpha   90.00
_cell.angle_beta   90.00
_cell.angle_gamma   90.00
#
_symmetry.space_group_name_H-M   'P 1'
#
loop_
_entity.id
_entity.type
_entity.pdbx_description
1 polymer ?
#
loop_
_entity_poly.entity_id
_entity_poly.type
_entity_poly.pdbx_seq_one_letter_code
_entity_poly.pdbx_strand_id
1 'polypeptide(L)'
;VRSAIVFDILIRWLEATGLRVTSVRNVTDIDDKILDRSAASHEAGFEASDLYPAREPWWALAYRFEKAFDAAYLALGVRRPTYEPRATGHVPEMFALIERLMERGHAYPAQDGSGDVYFDVRSWERYGELTRQRVEDMQDAPDADPRGKRDPRDFALWKGAKPGEPATAVWESPWGAGRPGWHLECSAMSTKYLGAEFDIHGGGLDLRFPHHENELAQSAAAGDGFARFWLHNGLVTYGGEK
;
A
#
# COMPACT_ATOMS: atom_id res chain seq x y z
N VAL A 1 -1.94 14.09 6.72
CA VAL A 1 -1.12 15.07 7.46
C VAL A 1 -1.01 14.69 8.94
N ARG A 2 -2.13 14.45 9.66
CA ARG A 2 -2.12 14.19 11.10
C ARG A 2 -1.29 12.98 11.52
N SER A 3 -1.37 11.87 10.81
CA SER A 3 -0.58 10.66 11.14
C SER A 3 0.90 10.99 11.25
N ALA A 4 1.47 11.73 10.30
CA ALA A 4 2.88 12.08 10.34
C ALA A 4 3.26 12.93 11.57
N ILE A 5 2.39 13.85 12.00
CA ILE A 5 2.60 14.65 13.23
C ILE A 5 2.60 13.72 14.47
N VAL A 6 1.64 12.81 14.55
CA VAL A 6 1.54 11.86 15.68
C VAL A 6 2.80 10.99 15.76
N PHE A 7 3.24 10.44 14.63
CA PHE A 7 4.45 9.62 14.60
C PHE A 7 5.73 10.42 14.81
N ASP A 8 5.82 11.67 14.33
CA ASP A 8 6.98 12.52 14.63
C ASP A 8 7.08 12.85 16.14
N ILE A 9 5.95 13.12 16.79
CA ILE A 9 5.92 13.31 18.25
C ILE A 9 6.35 12.02 18.97
N LEU A 10 5.85 10.87 18.55
CA LEU A 10 6.23 9.57 19.12
C LEU A 10 7.72 9.31 18.96
N ILE A 11 8.29 9.53 17.78
CA ILE A 11 9.71 9.36 17.49
C ILE A 11 10.55 10.27 18.43
N ARG A 12 10.19 11.55 18.51
CA ARG A 12 10.88 12.50 19.40
C ARG A 12 10.81 12.08 20.86
N TRP A 13 9.68 11.56 21.31
CA TRP A 13 9.50 11.07 22.66
C TRP A 13 10.38 9.85 22.94
N LEU A 14 10.38 8.87 22.06
CA LEU A 14 11.20 7.66 22.19
C LEU A 14 12.70 8.01 22.23
N GLU A 15 13.15 8.92 21.37
CA GLU A 15 14.53 9.41 21.36
C GLU A 15 14.89 10.17 22.66
N ALA A 16 13.97 10.99 23.19
CA ALA A 16 14.16 11.68 24.45
C ALA A 16 14.25 10.73 25.66
N THR A 17 13.71 9.52 25.54
CA THR A 17 13.87 8.46 26.55
C THR A 17 15.14 7.63 26.37
N GLY A 18 16.00 7.98 25.40
CA GLY A 18 17.29 7.33 25.15
C GLY A 18 17.24 6.20 24.13
N LEU A 19 16.11 5.98 23.45
CA LEU A 19 15.99 4.97 22.40
C LEU A 19 16.53 5.51 21.06
N ARG A 20 17.16 4.63 20.29
CA ARG A 20 17.48 4.91 18.89
C ARG A 20 16.34 4.44 18.00
N VAL A 21 15.76 5.35 17.24
CA VAL A 21 14.60 5.07 16.39
C VAL A 21 15.01 5.02 14.92
N THR A 22 14.66 3.93 14.23
CA THR A 22 14.68 3.83 12.78
C THR A 22 13.25 3.93 12.30
N SER A 23 12.94 4.94 11.49
CA SER A 23 11.59 5.19 10.97
C SER A 23 11.54 5.05 9.46
N VAL A 24 10.50 4.38 8.98
CA VAL A 24 10.25 4.17 7.55
C VAL A 24 8.85 4.70 7.22
N ARG A 25 8.75 5.48 6.15
CA ARG A 25 7.48 5.94 5.59
C ARG A 25 7.44 5.57 4.12
N ASN A 26 6.44 4.80 3.71
CA ASN A 26 6.27 4.44 2.32
C ASN A 26 5.88 5.64 1.45
N VAL A 27 6.27 5.60 0.19
CA VAL A 27 5.77 6.45 -0.87
C VAL A 27 5.09 5.56 -1.89
N THR A 28 3.75 5.61 -1.92
CA THR A 28 2.94 4.96 -2.94
C THR A 28 2.97 5.83 -4.19
N ASP A 29 3.96 5.60 -5.04
CA ASP A 29 4.18 6.36 -6.26
C ASP A 29 3.53 5.70 -7.50
N ILE A 30 2.83 4.59 -7.32
CA ILE A 30 1.98 3.94 -8.32
C ILE A 30 0.71 3.41 -7.67
N ASP A 31 -0.45 3.72 -8.23
CA ASP A 31 -1.77 3.30 -7.75
C ASP A 31 -2.81 3.55 -8.85
N ASP A 32 -3.95 2.84 -8.81
CA ASP A 32 -5.04 3.02 -9.76
C ASP A 32 -5.46 4.49 -9.89
N LYS A 33 -5.58 5.21 -8.77
CA LYS A 33 -6.00 6.61 -8.76
C LYS A 33 -4.99 7.54 -9.45
N ILE A 34 -3.69 7.21 -9.35
CA ILE A 34 -2.63 7.95 -10.03
C ILE A 34 -2.76 7.74 -11.55
N LEU A 35 -2.95 6.49 -11.96
CA LEU A 35 -3.10 6.14 -13.38
C LEU A 35 -4.38 6.76 -13.96
N ASP A 36 -5.51 6.62 -13.28
CA ASP A 36 -6.80 7.19 -13.70
C ASP A 36 -6.73 8.72 -13.82
N ARG A 37 -6.11 9.38 -12.84
CA ARG A 37 -5.93 10.83 -12.86
C ARG A 37 -5.01 11.29 -13.99
N SER A 38 -3.94 10.57 -14.23
CA SER A 38 -3.07 10.81 -15.38
C SER A 38 -3.82 10.61 -16.68
N ALA A 39 -4.55 9.50 -16.84
CA ALA A 39 -5.34 9.23 -18.04
C ALA A 39 -6.38 10.34 -18.30
N ALA A 40 -7.13 10.76 -17.29
CA ALA A 40 -8.09 11.84 -17.38
C ALA A 40 -7.44 13.17 -17.86
N SER A 41 -6.18 13.43 -17.49
CA SER A 41 -5.47 14.64 -17.92
C SER A 41 -5.16 14.68 -19.44
N HIS A 42 -5.29 13.54 -20.12
CA HIS A 42 -5.06 13.41 -21.55
C HIS A 42 -6.37 13.49 -22.39
N GLU A 43 -7.52 13.51 -21.71
CA GLU A 43 -8.82 13.56 -22.40
C GLU A 43 -9.06 14.90 -23.09
N ALA A 44 -9.83 14.84 -24.19
CA ALA A 44 -10.28 16.05 -24.87
C ALA A 44 -11.26 16.83 -23.98
N GLY A 45 -10.99 18.11 -23.75
CA GLY A 45 -11.82 18.95 -22.87
C GLY A 45 -11.40 18.94 -21.39
N PHE A 46 -10.28 18.29 -21.05
CA PHE A 46 -9.76 18.40 -19.69
C PHE A 46 -9.42 19.86 -19.33
N GLU A 47 -10.02 20.34 -18.26
CA GLU A 47 -9.76 21.69 -17.75
C GLU A 47 -8.48 21.70 -16.89
N ALA A 48 -7.39 22.14 -17.49
CA ALA A 48 -6.11 22.24 -16.81
C ALA A 48 -6.11 23.37 -15.77
N SER A 49 -5.35 23.15 -14.69
CA SER A 49 -5.06 24.15 -13.67
C SER A 49 -3.61 24.01 -13.21
N ASP A 50 -3.13 24.97 -12.41
CA ASP A 50 -1.78 24.88 -11.81
C ASP A 50 -1.61 23.62 -10.96
N LEU A 51 -2.69 23.17 -10.31
CA LEU A 51 -2.70 21.96 -9.51
C LEU A 51 -2.82 20.69 -10.37
N TYR A 52 -3.44 20.78 -11.53
CA TYR A 52 -3.69 19.65 -12.43
C TYR A 52 -3.37 20.04 -13.89
N PRO A 53 -2.09 19.95 -14.31
CA PRO A 53 -1.69 20.19 -15.68
C PRO A 53 -2.34 19.20 -16.65
N ALA A 54 -2.60 19.66 -17.89
CA ALA A 54 -3.03 18.76 -18.95
C ALA A 54 -1.89 17.84 -19.40
N ARG A 55 -2.24 16.62 -19.80
CA ARG A 55 -1.31 15.60 -20.33
C ARG A 55 -0.14 15.28 -19.39
N GLU A 56 -0.41 15.26 -18.09
CA GLU A 56 0.61 14.94 -17.10
C GLU A 56 0.82 13.42 -17.02
N PRO A 57 2.03 12.90 -17.30
CA PRO A 57 2.33 11.48 -17.12
C PRO A 57 2.18 11.06 -15.65
N TRP A 58 1.75 9.82 -15.41
CA TRP A 58 1.48 9.31 -14.05
C TRP A 58 2.67 9.45 -13.10
N TRP A 59 3.89 9.18 -13.56
CA TRP A 59 5.10 9.31 -12.75
C TRP A 59 5.43 10.77 -12.41
N ALA A 60 5.14 11.73 -13.30
CA ALA A 60 5.31 13.16 -13.02
C ALA A 60 4.26 13.65 -12.01
N LEU A 61 3.01 13.21 -12.16
CA LEU A 61 1.92 13.45 -11.20
C LEU A 61 2.32 12.95 -9.80
N ALA A 62 2.73 11.68 -9.67
CA ALA A 62 3.16 11.09 -8.42
C ALA A 62 4.31 11.88 -7.78
N TYR A 63 5.36 12.18 -8.55
CA TYR A 63 6.51 12.93 -8.07
C TYR A 63 6.15 14.35 -7.60
N ARG A 64 5.30 15.04 -8.34
CA ARG A 64 4.86 16.40 -7.99
C ARG A 64 4.10 16.42 -6.66
N PHE A 65 3.18 15.45 -6.47
CA PHE A 65 2.46 15.34 -5.21
C PHE A 65 3.34 14.87 -4.04
N GLU A 66 4.32 14.01 -4.28
CA GLU A 66 5.34 13.68 -3.28
C GLU A 66 6.07 14.94 -2.79
N LYS A 67 6.48 15.83 -3.72
CA LYS A 67 7.14 17.10 -3.35
C LYS A 67 6.21 18.04 -2.58
N ALA A 68 4.95 18.16 -3.00
CA ALA A 68 3.96 18.96 -2.29
C ALA A 68 3.69 18.43 -0.87
N PHE A 69 3.61 17.13 -0.73
CA PHE A 69 3.45 16.43 0.54
C PHE A 69 4.65 16.68 1.47
N ASP A 70 5.86 16.56 0.96
CA ASP A 70 7.10 16.81 1.69
C ASP A 70 7.17 18.26 2.20
N ALA A 71 6.86 19.22 1.31
CA ALA A 71 6.83 20.64 1.65
C ALA A 71 5.80 20.94 2.76
N ALA A 72 4.61 20.35 2.68
CA ALA A 72 3.57 20.52 3.69
C ALA A 72 4.00 19.96 5.05
N TYR A 73 4.67 18.81 5.08
CA TYR A 73 5.16 18.22 6.32
C TYR A 73 6.29 19.04 6.94
N LEU A 74 7.23 19.50 6.14
CA LEU A 74 8.31 20.37 6.62
C LEU A 74 7.77 21.70 7.17
N ALA A 75 6.75 22.29 6.54
CA ALA A 75 6.10 23.50 7.04
C ALA A 75 5.43 23.29 8.41
N LEU A 76 5.02 22.08 8.74
CA LEU A 76 4.46 21.69 10.03
C LEU A 76 5.53 21.26 11.04
N GLY A 77 6.82 21.31 10.69
CA GLY A 77 7.93 20.89 11.55
C GLY A 77 8.07 19.38 11.72
N VAL A 78 7.39 18.57 10.89
CA VAL A 78 7.54 17.12 10.87
C VAL A 78 8.89 16.77 10.27
N ARG A 79 9.68 15.97 10.98
CA ARG A 79 10.98 15.50 10.51
C ARG A 79 10.82 14.44 9.41
N ARG A 80 11.79 14.38 8.52
CA ARG A 80 11.87 13.27 7.57
C ARG A 80 12.17 11.97 8.31
N PRO A 81 11.58 10.85 7.89
CA PRO A 81 11.92 9.55 8.44
C PRO A 81 13.35 9.15 8.04
N THR A 82 13.85 8.06 8.62
CA THR A 82 15.17 7.50 8.28
C THR A 82 15.19 7.06 6.81
N TYR A 83 14.10 6.43 6.33
CA TYR A 83 13.95 5.97 4.96
C TYR A 83 12.55 6.32 4.41
N GLU A 84 12.51 6.66 3.12
CA GLU A 84 11.27 6.89 2.36
C GLU A 84 11.29 6.07 1.07
N PRO A 85 11.05 4.74 1.16
CA PRO A 85 11.04 3.87 0.00
C PRO A 85 9.82 4.14 -0.89
N ARG A 86 10.04 4.14 -2.22
CA ARG A 86 8.99 4.19 -3.23
C ARG A 86 8.61 2.79 -3.68
N ALA A 87 7.33 2.55 -3.90
CA ALA A 87 6.81 1.26 -4.37
C ALA A 87 7.46 0.82 -5.69
N THR A 88 7.59 1.73 -6.66
CA THR A 88 8.21 1.42 -7.99
C THR A 88 9.66 0.95 -7.90
N GLY A 89 10.38 1.31 -6.85
CA GLY A 89 11.77 0.89 -6.60
C GLY A 89 11.90 -0.47 -5.89
N HIS A 90 10.80 -1.15 -5.57
CA HIS A 90 10.79 -2.33 -4.70
C HIS A 90 10.02 -3.53 -5.30
N VAL A 91 9.79 -3.54 -6.59
CA VAL A 91 9.08 -4.63 -7.29
C VAL A 91 9.76 -6.00 -7.10
N PRO A 92 11.09 -6.15 -7.12
CA PRO A 92 11.73 -7.44 -6.84
C PRO A 92 11.43 -8.00 -5.46
N GLU A 93 11.34 -7.16 -4.43
CA GLU A 93 10.99 -7.58 -3.07
C GLU A 93 9.53 -8.04 -2.98
N MET A 94 8.65 -7.41 -3.78
CA MET A 94 7.25 -7.81 -3.89
C MET A 94 7.12 -9.17 -4.56
N PHE A 95 7.90 -9.45 -5.61
CA PHE A 95 7.93 -10.79 -6.22
C PHE A 95 8.35 -11.85 -5.21
N ALA A 96 9.43 -11.62 -4.49
CA ALA A 96 9.90 -12.56 -3.47
C ALA A 96 8.85 -12.82 -2.38
N LEU A 97 8.07 -11.81 -1.99
CA LEU A 97 6.98 -11.98 -1.03
C LEU A 97 5.83 -12.82 -1.62
N ILE A 98 5.42 -12.55 -2.86
CA ILE A 98 4.39 -13.35 -3.55
C ILE A 98 4.83 -14.82 -3.67
N GLU A 99 6.06 -15.08 -4.10
CA GLU A 99 6.61 -16.44 -4.23
C GLU A 99 6.55 -17.19 -2.90
N ARG A 100 6.98 -16.57 -1.80
CA ARG A 100 6.88 -17.15 -0.45
C ARG A 100 5.43 -17.46 -0.06
N LEU A 101 4.48 -16.58 -0.39
CA LEU A 101 3.06 -16.81 -0.13
C LEU A 101 2.50 -17.96 -0.96
N MET A 102 2.90 -18.10 -2.23
CA MET A 102 2.52 -19.22 -3.08
C MET A 102 3.09 -20.55 -2.58
N GLU A 103 4.37 -20.58 -2.23
CA GLU A 103 5.03 -21.77 -1.67
C GLU A 103 4.35 -22.28 -0.39
N ARG A 104 3.77 -21.36 0.40
CA ARG A 104 3.05 -21.68 1.63
C ARG A 104 1.54 -21.93 1.41
N GLY A 105 1.04 -21.77 0.18
CA GLY A 105 -0.36 -22.02 -0.16
C GLY A 105 -1.32 -20.88 0.18
N HIS A 106 -0.80 -19.65 0.41
CA HIS A 106 -1.61 -18.48 0.76
C HIS A 106 -1.83 -17.51 -0.41
N ALA A 107 -1.25 -17.78 -1.56
CA ALA A 107 -1.49 -16.99 -2.77
C ALA A 107 -1.68 -17.89 -3.99
N TYR A 108 -2.40 -17.40 -4.98
CA TYR A 108 -2.67 -18.13 -6.21
C TYR A 108 -2.79 -17.19 -7.41
N PRO A 109 -2.35 -17.62 -8.61
CA PRO A 109 -2.62 -16.91 -9.86
C PRO A 109 -4.07 -17.13 -10.29
N ALA A 110 -4.70 -16.08 -10.83
CA ALA A 110 -6.00 -16.20 -11.46
C ALA A 110 -5.95 -17.15 -12.66
N GLN A 111 -7.03 -17.91 -12.86
CA GLN A 111 -7.09 -18.90 -13.96
C GLN A 111 -7.82 -18.36 -15.21
N ASP A 112 -8.20 -17.10 -15.22
CA ASP A 112 -8.92 -16.44 -16.30
C ASP A 112 -8.01 -15.82 -17.37
N GLY A 113 -6.69 -15.97 -17.23
CA GLY A 113 -5.70 -15.40 -18.13
C GLY A 113 -5.42 -13.91 -17.91
N SER A 114 -5.95 -13.31 -16.85
CA SER A 114 -5.74 -11.89 -16.54
C SER A 114 -4.30 -11.57 -16.13
N GLY A 115 -3.54 -12.55 -15.62
CA GLY A 115 -2.22 -12.35 -15.01
C GLY A 115 -2.30 -11.81 -13.58
N ASP A 116 -3.50 -11.75 -12.99
CA ASP A 116 -3.68 -11.35 -11.59
C ASP A 116 -3.18 -12.44 -10.63
N VAL A 117 -2.68 -12.01 -9.47
CA VAL A 117 -2.34 -12.90 -8.35
C VAL A 117 -3.06 -12.41 -7.11
N TYR A 118 -3.72 -13.31 -6.40
CA TYR A 118 -4.50 -13.00 -5.22
C TYR A 118 -3.96 -13.67 -3.96
N PHE A 119 -4.12 -12.99 -2.84
CA PHE A 119 -4.04 -13.61 -1.53
C PHE A 119 -5.34 -14.36 -1.24
N ASP A 120 -5.24 -15.62 -0.84
CA ASP A 120 -6.36 -16.46 -0.43
C ASP A 120 -6.70 -16.19 1.04
N VAL A 121 -7.69 -15.35 1.29
CA VAL A 121 -8.07 -14.91 2.63
C VAL A 121 -8.49 -16.11 3.51
N ARG A 122 -9.12 -17.13 2.91
CA ARG A 122 -9.57 -18.32 3.66
C ARG A 122 -8.44 -19.28 4.01
N SER A 123 -7.30 -19.18 3.35
CA SER A 123 -6.12 -19.97 3.69
C SER A 123 -5.44 -19.53 4.98
N TRP A 124 -5.71 -18.31 5.44
CA TRP A 124 -5.11 -17.75 6.65
C TRP A 124 -6.14 -17.62 7.78
N GLU A 125 -6.16 -18.61 8.69
CA GLU A 125 -7.15 -18.71 9.77
C GLU A 125 -7.19 -17.48 10.71
N ARG A 126 -6.09 -16.73 10.79
CA ARG A 126 -5.97 -15.54 11.65
C ARG A 126 -6.38 -14.24 10.94
N TYR A 127 -6.89 -14.30 9.70
CA TYR A 127 -7.35 -13.09 9.01
C TYR A 127 -8.49 -12.43 9.79
N GLY A 128 -8.35 -11.13 10.02
CA GLY A 128 -9.27 -10.34 10.85
C GLY A 128 -8.84 -10.17 12.31
N GLU A 129 -7.67 -10.71 12.72
CA GLU A 129 -7.22 -10.60 14.12
C GLU A 129 -6.91 -9.17 14.56
N LEU A 130 -6.34 -8.34 13.68
CA LEU A 130 -6.04 -6.94 13.97
C LEU A 130 -7.32 -6.12 14.14
N THR A 131 -8.31 -6.38 13.32
CA THR A 131 -9.59 -5.66 13.33
C THR A 131 -10.63 -6.28 14.24
N ARG A 132 -10.38 -7.51 14.73
CA ARG A 132 -11.32 -8.33 15.51
C ARG A 132 -12.62 -8.58 14.75
N GLN A 133 -12.52 -8.81 13.45
CA GLN A 133 -13.64 -9.13 12.57
C GLN A 133 -13.54 -10.58 12.12
N ARG A 134 -14.69 -11.21 11.91
CA ARG A 134 -14.74 -12.53 11.27
C ARG A 134 -14.81 -12.35 9.77
N VAL A 135 -14.16 -13.22 9.03
CA VAL A 135 -14.13 -13.17 7.55
C VAL A 135 -15.54 -13.16 6.97
N GLU A 136 -16.46 -13.91 7.58
CA GLU A 136 -17.86 -14.02 7.13
C GLU A 136 -18.64 -12.70 7.25
N ASP A 137 -18.23 -11.83 8.17
CA ASP A 137 -18.88 -10.54 8.44
C ASP A 137 -18.24 -9.38 7.64
N MET A 138 -17.16 -9.66 6.91
CA MET A 138 -16.45 -8.64 6.11
C MET A 138 -17.16 -8.40 4.79
N GLN A 139 -17.11 -7.15 4.33
CA GLN A 139 -17.51 -6.79 2.98
C GLN A 139 -16.50 -7.30 1.95
N ASP A 140 -16.96 -7.43 0.70
CA ASP A 140 -16.09 -7.75 -0.42
C ASP A 140 -14.95 -6.71 -0.54
N ALA A 141 -13.81 -7.15 -1.05
CA ALA A 141 -12.69 -6.25 -1.27
C ALA A 141 -13.09 -5.09 -2.20
N PRO A 142 -12.66 -3.83 -1.92
CA PRO A 142 -13.06 -2.67 -2.72
C PRO A 142 -12.62 -2.74 -4.19
N ASP A 143 -11.58 -3.54 -4.47
CA ASP A 143 -11.09 -3.85 -5.82
C ASP A 143 -11.74 -5.11 -6.41
N ALA A 144 -12.95 -5.42 -5.95
CA ALA A 144 -13.71 -6.62 -6.26
C ALA A 144 -14.25 -6.68 -7.70
N ASP A 145 -13.42 -6.37 -8.67
CA ASP A 145 -13.60 -6.91 -10.01
C ASP A 145 -13.44 -8.43 -9.89
N PRO A 146 -14.44 -9.27 -10.21
CA PRO A 146 -14.41 -10.71 -9.94
C PRO A 146 -13.46 -11.51 -10.83
N ARG A 147 -12.39 -10.89 -11.31
CA ARG A 147 -11.39 -11.45 -12.23
C ARG A 147 -10.68 -12.65 -11.60
N GLY A 148 -11.29 -13.83 -11.71
CA GLY A 148 -10.66 -15.09 -11.30
C GLY A 148 -10.43 -15.28 -9.80
N LYS A 149 -11.05 -14.47 -8.92
CA LYS A 149 -11.02 -14.64 -7.47
C LYS A 149 -11.75 -15.91 -7.04
N ARG A 150 -11.23 -16.61 -6.03
CA ARG A 150 -11.88 -17.76 -5.41
C ARG A 150 -12.93 -17.34 -4.37
N ASP A 151 -12.62 -16.27 -3.63
CA ASP A 151 -13.52 -15.62 -2.68
C ASP A 151 -13.55 -14.12 -2.97
N PRO A 152 -14.71 -13.44 -2.91
CA PRO A 152 -14.79 -12.00 -3.19
C PRO A 152 -13.96 -11.13 -2.23
N ARG A 153 -13.52 -11.68 -1.09
CA ARG A 153 -12.66 -11.00 -0.11
C ARG A 153 -11.17 -11.16 -0.40
N ASP A 154 -10.80 -12.05 -1.33
CA ASP A 154 -9.42 -12.17 -1.77
C ASP A 154 -8.96 -10.84 -2.36
N PHE A 155 -7.75 -10.44 -2.06
CA PHE A 155 -7.23 -9.16 -2.50
C PHE A 155 -6.00 -9.33 -3.39
N ALA A 156 -5.82 -8.38 -4.31
CA ALA A 156 -4.77 -8.45 -5.30
C ALA A 156 -3.38 -8.24 -4.69
N LEU A 157 -2.47 -9.15 -4.94
CA LEU A 157 -1.04 -9.03 -4.72
C LEU A 157 -0.35 -8.50 -5.96
N TRP A 158 -0.76 -8.98 -7.13
CA TRP A 158 -0.31 -8.54 -8.44
C TRP A 158 -1.51 -8.30 -9.33
N LYS A 159 -1.54 -7.20 -10.04
CA LYS A 159 -2.60 -6.83 -10.98
C LYS A 159 -2.05 -6.93 -12.40
N GLY A 160 -2.55 -7.87 -13.18
CA GLY A 160 -2.20 -8.00 -14.59
C GLY A 160 -2.55 -6.74 -15.37
N ALA A 161 -1.71 -6.41 -16.34
CA ALA A 161 -1.85 -5.21 -17.16
C ALA A 161 -3.21 -5.18 -17.88
N LYS A 162 -3.85 -4.01 -17.86
CA LYS A 162 -5.13 -3.79 -18.54
C LYS A 162 -4.92 -3.08 -19.88
N PRO A 163 -5.79 -3.31 -20.88
CA PRO A 163 -5.78 -2.52 -22.11
C PRO A 163 -5.86 -1.02 -21.80
N GLY A 164 -4.98 -0.23 -22.39
CA GLY A 164 -4.94 1.22 -22.20
C GLY A 164 -4.07 1.72 -21.06
N GLU A 165 -3.56 0.85 -20.19
CA GLU A 165 -2.57 1.24 -19.19
C GLU A 165 -1.25 1.62 -19.86
N PRO A 166 -0.56 2.66 -19.35
CA PRO A 166 0.75 3.07 -19.90
C PRO A 166 1.78 1.93 -19.74
N ALA A 167 2.51 1.61 -20.81
CA ALA A 167 3.57 0.59 -20.76
C ALA A 167 4.65 0.90 -19.69
N THR A 168 4.81 2.17 -19.33
CA THR A 168 5.72 2.61 -18.26
C THR A 168 5.22 2.32 -16.84
N ALA A 169 3.96 1.91 -16.69
CA ALA A 169 3.35 1.50 -15.41
C ALA A 169 3.19 -0.03 -15.30
N VAL A 170 3.90 -0.77 -16.14
CA VAL A 170 3.82 -2.22 -16.25
C VAL A 170 5.21 -2.82 -16.08
N TRP A 171 5.32 -3.85 -15.27
CA TRP A 171 6.53 -4.66 -15.06
C TRP A 171 6.30 -6.09 -15.52
N GLU A 172 7.32 -6.69 -16.10
CA GLU A 172 7.33 -8.12 -16.37
C GLU A 172 7.43 -8.90 -15.06
N SER A 173 6.60 -9.92 -14.90
CA SER A 173 6.61 -10.79 -13.72
C SER A 173 6.50 -12.26 -14.10
N PRO A 174 6.78 -13.20 -13.17
CA PRO A 174 6.57 -14.63 -13.42
C PRO A 174 5.13 -15.00 -13.76
N TRP A 175 4.16 -14.16 -13.41
CA TRP A 175 2.71 -14.39 -13.63
C TRP A 175 2.15 -13.64 -14.84
N GLY A 176 2.95 -12.81 -15.45
CA GLY A 176 2.58 -11.95 -16.57
C GLY A 176 2.88 -10.46 -16.30
N ALA A 177 2.82 -9.68 -17.37
CA ALA A 177 3.01 -8.24 -17.28
C ALA A 177 1.92 -7.59 -16.42
N GLY A 178 2.30 -6.66 -15.53
CA GLY A 178 1.37 -6.06 -14.59
C GLY A 178 2.02 -5.10 -13.60
N ARG A 179 1.39 -4.88 -12.47
CA ARG A 179 1.85 -3.99 -11.41
C ARG A 179 1.43 -4.50 -10.01
N PRO A 180 2.09 -4.02 -8.94
CA PRO A 180 1.78 -4.48 -7.59
C PRO A 180 0.37 -4.09 -7.14
N GLY A 181 -0.20 -4.92 -6.25
CA GLY A 181 -1.33 -4.55 -5.42
C GLY A 181 -0.89 -3.65 -4.27
N TRP A 182 -1.72 -2.69 -3.90
CA TRP A 182 -1.42 -1.66 -2.92
C TRP A 182 -0.93 -2.18 -1.56
N HIS A 183 -1.47 -3.29 -1.07
CA HIS A 183 -1.12 -3.82 0.26
C HIS A 183 0.25 -4.51 0.28
N LEU A 184 0.67 -5.06 -0.85
CA LEU A 184 1.92 -5.78 -1.00
C LEU A 184 3.14 -4.87 -0.85
N GLU A 185 3.02 -3.63 -1.33
CA GLU A 185 4.09 -2.63 -1.32
C GLU A 185 4.65 -2.41 0.08
N CYS A 186 3.75 -2.11 1.02
CA CYS A 186 4.13 -1.81 2.40
C CYS A 186 4.72 -3.02 3.12
N SER A 187 4.16 -4.22 2.93
CA SER A 187 4.71 -5.45 3.52
C SER A 187 6.13 -5.71 3.03
N ALA A 188 6.37 -5.63 1.71
CA ALA A 188 7.70 -5.87 1.13
C ALA A 188 8.72 -4.81 1.57
N MET A 189 8.34 -3.53 1.55
CA MET A 189 9.22 -2.43 1.96
C MET A 189 9.52 -2.47 3.46
N SER A 190 8.53 -2.76 4.32
CA SER A 190 8.75 -2.88 5.76
C SER A 190 9.76 -3.98 6.06
N THR A 191 9.61 -5.16 5.48
CA THR A 191 10.55 -6.27 5.67
C THR A 191 11.96 -5.91 5.21
N LYS A 192 12.09 -5.21 4.08
CA LYS A 192 13.41 -4.80 3.56
C LYS A 192 14.15 -3.84 4.48
N TYR A 193 13.46 -2.85 5.04
CA TYR A 193 14.11 -1.77 5.81
C TYR A 193 14.14 -2.01 7.32
N LEU A 194 13.19 -2.78 7.86
CA LEU A 194 13.05 -3.01 9.28
C LEU A 194 13.29 -4.47 9.69
N GLY A 195 13.33 -5.39 8.72
CA GLY A 195 13.44 -6.83 8.98
C GLY A 195 12.07 -7.51 9.06
N ALA A 196 12.10 -8.82 9.27
CA ALA A 196 10.91 -9.66 9.34
C ALA A 196 10.01 -9.36 10.55
N GLU A 197 10.55 -8.74 11.58
CA GLU A 197 9.86 -8.30 12.80
C GLU A 197 10.36 -6.92 13.19
N PHE A 198 9.44 -6.02 13.55
CA PHE A 198 9.75 -4.67 14.00
C PHE A 198 8.76 -4.20 15.07
N ASP A 199 9.07 -3.08 15.74
CA ASP A 199 8.34 -2.72 16.96
C ASP A 199 6.96 -2.13 16.67
N ILE A 200 6.85 -1.07 15.84
CA ILE A 200 5.62 -0.28 15.72
C ILE A 200 5.24 -0.10 14.26
N HIS A 201 3.99 -0.42 13.93
CA HIS A 201 3.34 -0.07 12.67
C HIS A 201 2.09 0.75 12.91
N GLY A 202 1.76 1.65 11.97
CA GLY A 202 0.52 2.39 12.12
C GLY A 202 0.29 3.46 11.08
N GLY A 203 -0.84 4.13 11.26
CA GLY A 203 -1.34 5.14 10.32
C GLY A 203 -2.66 5.72 10.76
N GLY A 204 -3.47 6.21 9.83
CA GLY A 204 -4.84 6.61 10.08
C GLY A 204 -5.72 5.43 10.43
N LEU A 205 -6.79 5.66 11.20
CA LEU A 205 -7.76 4.62 11.55
C LEU A 205 -8.42 3.98 10.31
N ASP A 206 -8.50 4.72 9.22
CA ASP A 206 -9.01 4.27 7.93
C ASP A 206 -8.11 3.23 7.25
N LEU A 207 -6.83 3.16 7.61
CA LEU A 207 -5.90 2.15 7.11
C LEU A 207 -6.01 0.83 7.89
N ARG A 208 -6.60 0.83 9.10
CA ARG A 208 -6.69 -0.37 9.93
C ARG A 208 -7.34 -1.54 9.16
N PHE A 209 -8.40 -1.24 8.39
CA PHE A 209 -9.04 -2.17 7.48
C PHE A 209 -9.37 -1.48 6.15
N PRO A 210 -9.11 -2.12 5.00
CA PRO A 210 -8.47 -3.44 4.87
C PRO A 210 -6.93 -3.42 4.87
N HIS A 211 -6.27 -2.24 4.74
CA HIS A 211 -4.85 -2.13 4.39
C HIS A 211 -3.91 -2.83 5.40
N HIS A 212 -3.94 -2.44 6.67
CA HIS A 212 -3.05 -2.99 7.69
C HIS A 212 -3.40 -4.46 8.04
N GLU A 213 -4.67 -4.85 8.00
CA GLU A 213 -5.07 -6.25 8.13
C GLU A 213 -4.45 -7.10 7.02
N ASN A 214 -4.48 -6.60 5.78
CA ASN A 214 -3.90 -7.28 4.63
C ASN A 214 -2.36 -7.34 4.71
N GLU A 215 -1.71 -6.28 5.18
CA GLU A 215 -0.25 -6.28 5.40
C GLU A 215 0.14 -7.31 6.46
N LEU A 216 -0.58 -7.37 7.59
CA LEU A 216 -0.34 -8.35 8.65
C LEU A 216 -0.53 -9.77 8.11
N ALA A 217 -1.62 -10.02 7.38
CA ALA A 217 -1.90 -11.33 6.81
C ALA A 217 -0.81 -11.77 5.83
N GLN A 218 -0.40 -10.91 4.90
CA GLN A 218 0.67 -11.19 3.94
C GLN A 218 1.98 -11.54 4.64
N SER A 219 2.41 -10.70 5.58
CA SER A 219 3.69 -10.88 6.26
C SER A 219 3.68 -12.12 7.13
N ALA A 220 2.64 -12.31 7.95
CA ALA A 220 2.54 -13.46 8.86
C ALA A 220 2.36 -14.78 8.09
N ALA A 221 1.57 -14.82 7.04
CA ALA A 221 1.40 -16.00 6.18
C ALA A 221 2.71 -16.34 5.43
N ALA A 222 3.51 -15.34 5.08
CA ALA A 222 4.85 -15.54 4.52
C ALA A 222 5.88 -15.99 5.56
N GLY A 223 5.53 -16.01 6.86
CA GLY A 223 6.38 -16.47 7.97
C GLY A 223 7.15 -15.38 8.70
N ASP A 224 6.81 -14.11 8.47
CA ASP A 224 7.40 -12.96 9.17
C ASP A 224 6.62 -12.63 10.45
N GLY A 225 7.30 -12.09 11.47
CA GLY A 225 6.66 -11.66 12.71
C GLY A 225 5.86 -10.37 12.55
N PHE A 226 6.26 -9.52 11.60
CA PHE A 226 5.72 -8.20 11.30
C PHE A 226 5.75 -7.27 12.53
N ALA A 227 4.72 -6.41 12.71
CA ALA A 227 4.70 -5.41 13.77
C ALA A 227 4.23 -5.96 15.12
N ARG A 228 4.95 -5.61 16.20
CA ARG A 228 4.59 -5.98 17.58
C ARG A 228 3.50 -5.09 18.17
N PHE A 229 3.51 -3.81 17.80
CA PHE A 229 2.53 -2.82 18.28
C PHE A 229 1.89 -2.08 17.10
N TRP A 230 0.59 -1.87 17.20
CA TRP A 230 -0.21 -1.17 16.19
C TRP A 230 -0.74 0.14 16.74
N LEU A 231 -0.51 1.24 16.03
CA LEU A 231 -0.95 2.56 16.44
C LEU A 231 -1.80 3.21 15.34
N HIS A 232 -3.09 3.42 15.63
CA HIS A 232 -4.03 4.05 14.71
C HIS A 232 -4.54 5.37 15.29
N ASN A 233 -4.23 6.48 14.61
CA ASN A 233 -4.78 7.78 14.99
C ASN A 233 -6.16 7.99 14.35
N GLY A 234 -7.06 8.61 15.09
CA GLY A 234 -8.39 8.96 14.60
C GLY A 234 -8.35 9.93 13.40
N LEU A 235 -9.48 10.16 12.74
CA LEU A 235 -9.59 11.05 11.57
C LEU A 235 -9.77 12.51 11.96
N VAL A 236 -9.35 13.44 11.10
CA VAL A 236 -9.79 14.85 11.15
C VAL A 236 -11.02 14.97 10.27
N THR A 237 -12.08 15.50 10.81
CA THR A 237 -13.28 15.83 10.05
C THR A 237 -13.42 17.36 9.97
N TYR A 238 -13.87 17.85 8.84
CA TYR A 238 -14.19 19.25 8.61
C TYR A 238 -15.59 19.35 7.98
N GLY A 239 -16.49 20.11 8.59
CA GLY A 239 -17.88 20.18 8.11
C GLY A 239 -18.65 18.86 8.11
N GLY A 240 -18.20 17.86 8.90
CA GLY A 240 -18.82 16.52 8.94
C GLY A 240 -18.25 15.52 7.92
N GLU A 241 -17.35 15.96 7.05
CA GLU A 241 -16.66 15.12 6.05
C GLU A 241 -15.22 14.82 6.49
N LYS A 242 -14.69 13.70 5.94
CA LYS A 242 -13.32 13.20 6.18
C LYS A 242 -12.28 14.04 5.43
#